data_020e50be9006e574dca7c5eed679dbc3
#
_entry.id   020e50be9006e574dca7c5eed679dbc3
#
_cell.length_a   1.000
_cell.length_b   1.000
_cell.length_c   1.000
_cell.angle_alpha   90.00
_cell.angle_beta   90.00
_cell.angle_gamma   90.00
#
_symmetry.space_group_name_H-M   'P 1'
#
loop_
_entity.id
_entity.type
_entity.pdbx_description
1 polymer ?
#
loop_
_entity_poly.entity_id
_entity_poly.type
_entity_poly.pdbx_seq_one_letter_code
_entity_poly.pdbx_strand_id
1 'polypeptide(L)'
;MASSTFWKSWLGVLLLAGLQASAQNVQPIRFIVTFPPGGAADQVARIVAQETAQILNTPILVENKAGASGMIGADSVARAKPDGKTFLVGGNGPTVLNQGLFSKMPYDPEKSFTPVVGLAKSPMLMFVRKDLGVSNLKEFLELARKRNPPLSMASAGIGNITHITGEYAAALMGFKVNHIPFSGSAPAVTALAGGNVDLMFDPLPSSMQQARSGLTVPLALMDDQRFPPLSQVPTLKESGFENMEIIAWFVLLAPAQTPAPIVMSMNKAVNLALTRPELIARIQGIGEQPLAGMSPEQAAEFIANERQRWLPLIRQLGIKPE
;
A
#
# COMPACT_ATOMS: atom_id res chain seq x y z
N MET A 1 -23.50 64.92 47.20
CA MET A 1 -22.36 64.88 46.29
C MET A 1 -21.81 63.46 46.35
N ALA A 2 -22.32 62.61 45.52
CA ALA A 2 -21.76 61.26 45.30
C ALA A 2 -22.41 60.69 44.03
N SER A 3 -21.71 60.63 42.90
CA SER A 3 -22.01 59.77 41.78
C SER A 3 -21.22 60.21 40.55
N SER A 4 -20.10 59.56 40.27
CA SER A 4 -19.50 59.60 38.92
C SER A 4 -18.38 58.55 38.71
N THR A 5 -18.29 57.50 39.54
CA THR A 5 -17.15 56.52 39.43
C THR A 5 -17.57 55.13 38.95
N PHE A 6 -18.83 54.88 38.64
CA PHE A 6 -19.32 53.51 38.28
C PHE A 6 -19.42 53.19 36.79
N TRP A 7 -19.20 54.15 35.90
CA TRP A 7 -19.40 53.94 34.46
C TRP A 7 -18.13 53.70 33.63
N LYS A 8 -16.96 53.77 34.23
CA LYS A 8 -15.68 53.57 33.51
C LYS A 8 -15.19 52.13 33.53
N SER A 9 -15.80 51.26 34.37
CA SER A 9 -15.34 49.85 34.51
C SER A 9 -15.99 48.87 33.50
N TRP A 10 -17.02 49.28 32.77
CA TRP A 10 -17.74 48.40 31.83
C TRP A 10 -17.22 48.47 30.39
N LEU A 11 -16.47 49.50 30.01
CA LEU A 11 -15.87 49.59 28.69
C LEU A 11 -14.61 48.71 28.48
N GLY A 12 -13.95 48.30 29.56
CA GLY A 12 -12.77 47.46 29.50
C GLY A 12 -13.04 45.95 29.27
N VAL A 13 -14.27 45.49 29.61
CA VAL A 13 -14.63 44.06 29.51
C VAL A 13 -15.14 43.69 28.10
N LEU A 14 -15.65 44.65 27.34
CA LEU A 14 -16.17 44.43 25.97
C LEU A 14 -15.07 44.38 24.91
N LEU A 15 -13.85 44.83 25.20
CA LEU A 15 -12.69 44.76 24.26
C LEU A 15 -11.91 43.46 24.34
N LEU A 16 -12.08 42.64 25.39
CA LEU A 16 -11.44 41.34 25.54
C LEU A 16 -12.26 40.19 24.96
N ALA A 17 -13.52 40.37 24.62
CA ALA A 17 -14.39 39.34 24.04
C ALA A 17 -14.25 39.21 22.51
N GLY A 18 -13.47 40.11 21.85
CA GLY A 18 -13.31 40.13 20.38
C GLY A 18 -12.16 39.35 19.82
N LEU A 19 -11.32 38.73 20.66
CA LEU A 19 -10.16 37.95 20.26
C LEU A 19 -10.34 36.43 20.48
N GLN A 20 -11.56 35.95 20.42
CA GLN A 20 -11.76 34.55 20.10
C GLN A 20 -11.37 34.39 18.62
N ALA A 21 -10.07 34.17 18.42
CA ALA A 21 -9.53 33.74 17.15
C ALA A 21 -10.47 32.68 16.59
N SER A 22 -11.05 32.94 15.43
CA SER A 22 -11.66 31.92 14.59
C SER A 22 -10.56 30.85 14.40
N ALA A 23 -10.52 29.86 15.28
CA ALA A 23 -9.87 28.61 14.99
C ALA A 23 -10.59 28.15 13.71
N GLN A 24 -10.02 28.46 12.57
CA GLN A 24 -10.49 27.97 11.30
C GLN A 24 -10.57 26.46 11.50
N ASN A 25 -11.77 25.94 11.52
CA ASN A 25 -12.05 24.52 11.65
C ASN A 25 -11.61 23.89 10.33
N VAL A 26 -10.27 23.78 10.15
CA VAL A 26 -9.65 23.23 8.96
C VAL A 26 -10.06 21.76 8.93
N GLN A 27 -11.03 21.45 8.08
CA GLN A 27 -11.44 20.06 7.90
C GLN A 27 -10.24 19.24 7.46
N PRO A 28 -9.93 18.14 8.17
CA PRO A 28 -8.81 17.30 7.84
C PRO A 28 -9.00 16.64 6.46
N ILE A 29 -7.91 16.45 5.75
CA ILE A 29 -7.84 15.61 4.57
C ILE A 29 -7.79 14.15 5.04
N ARG A 30 -8.43 13.24 4.31
CA ARG A 30 -8.45 11.81 4.62
C ARG A 30 -7.75 11.03 3.53
N PHE A 31 -6.78 10.22 3.94
CA PHE A 31 -6.15 9.20 3.11
C PHE A 31 -6.79 7.85 3.45
N ILE A 32 -7.56 7.31 2.52
CA ILE A 32 -8.26 6.04 2.68
C ILE A 32 -7.33 4.92 2.21
N VAL A 33 -6.95 4.05 3.13
CA VAL A 33 -6.15 2.84 2.89
C VAL A 33 -7.09 1.65 2.79
N THR A 34 -6.93 0.86 1.73
CA THR A 34 -7.89 -0.21 1.38
C THR A 34 -7.66 -1.53 2.12
N PHE A 35 -6.68 -1.60 3.01
CA PHE A 35 -6.31 -2.79 3.79
C PHE A 35 -6.18 -2.47 5.28
N PRO A 36 -6.16 -3.50 6.15
CA PRO A 36 -5.99 -3.32 7.60
C PRO A 36 -4.69 -2.60 7.97
N PRO A 37 -4.63 -2.01 9.18
CA PRO A 37 -3.41 -1.40 9.69
C PRO A 37 -2.23 -2.38 9.75
N GLY A 38 -0.99 -1.86 9.63
CA GLY A 38 0.26 -2.61 9.74
C GLY A 38 0.78 -3.22 8.45
N GLY A 39 -0.02 -3.26 7.37
CA GLY A 39 0.47 -3.63 6.04
C GLY A 39 1.28 -2.51 5.36
N ALA A 40 1.94 -2.82 4.24
CA ALA A 40 2.79 -1.89 3.50
C ALA A 40 2.07 -0.57 3.14
N ALA A 41 0.85 -0.66 2.59
CA ALA A 41 0.03 0.51 2.24
C ALA A 41 -0.23 1.44 3.43
N ASP A 42 -0.51 0.89 4.61
CA ASP A 42 -0.78 1.65 5.83
C ASP A 42 0.48 2.37 6.33
N GLN A 43 1.62 1.68 6.35
CA GLN A 43 2.89 2.24 6.78
C GLN A 43 3.32 3.40 5.87
N VAL A 44 3.29 3.22 4.55
CA VAL A 44 3.59 4.26 3.55
C VAL A 44 2.63 5.44 3.70
N ALA A 45 1.33 5.18 3.79
CA ALA A 45 0.32 6.23 3.92
C ALA A 45 0.57 7.12 5.14
N ARG A 46 0.89 6.54 6.32
CA ARG A 46 1.15 7.29 7.55
C ARG A 46 2.42 8.12 7.47
N ILE A 47 3.50 7.56 6.90
CA ILE A 47 4.77 8.28 6.74
C ILE A 47 4.56 9.49 5.82
N VAL A 48 3.93 9.30 4.66
CA VAL A 48 3.69 10.36 3.68
C VAL A 48 2.67 11.39 4.20
N ALA A 49 1.57 10.95 4.83
CA ALA A 49 0.55 11.83 5.39
C ALA A 49 1.13 12.81 6.42
N GLN A 50 1.99 12.33 7.31
CA GLN A 50 2.61 13.16 8.35
C GLN A 50 3.41 14.34 7.76
N GLU A 51 4.26 14.08 6.79
CA GLU A 51 5.09 15.11 6.15
C GLU A 51 4.26 16.04 5.25
N THR A 52 3.33 15.47 4.48
CA THR A 52 2.44 16.24 3.61
C THR A 52 1.54 17.18 4.40
N ALA A 53 1.06 16.75 5.58
CA ALA A 53 0.24 17.58 6.48
C ALA A 53 1.00 18.84 6.94
N GLN A 54 2.29 18.73 7.22
CA GLN A 54 3.14 19.88 7.58
C GLN A 54 3.29 20.85 6.40
N ILE A 55 3.52 20.32 5.19
CA ILE A 55 3.69 21.14 3.97
C ILE A 55 2.39 21.91 3.64
N LEU A 56 1.24 21.24 3.77
CA LEU A 56 -0.08 21.84 3.48
C LEU A 56 -0.62 22.67 4.65
N ASN A 57 0.02 22.66 5.81
CA ASN A 57 -0.51 23.20 7.06
C ASN A 57 -1.98 22.76 7.30
N THR A 58 -2.27 21.51 7.01
CA THR A 58 -3.61 20.90 7.09
C THR A 58 -3.49 19.47 7.60
N PRO A 59 -4.22 19.07 8.66
CA PRO A 59 -4.18 17.71 9.17
C PRO A 59 -4.57 16.70 8.09
N ILE A 60 -3.84 15.59 8.03
CA ILE A 60 -4.16 14.44 7.16
C ILE A 60 -4.39 13.22 8.05
N LEU A 61 -5.59 12.65 7.99
CA LEU A 61 -5.97 11.46 8.74
C LEU A 61 -5.87 10.22 7.83
N VAL A 62 -5.22 9.18 8.31
CA VAL A 62 -5.17 7.89 7.61
C VAL A 62 -6.26 6.98 8.18
N GLU A 63 -7.20 6.60 7.33
CA GLU A 63 -8.34 5.73 7.66
C GLU A 63 -8.22 4.40 6.91
N ASN A 64 -8.26 3.28 7.63
CA ASN A 64 -8.26 1.96 7.03
C ASN A 64 -9.68 1.47 6.78
N LYS A 65 -10.04 1.24 5.51
CA LYS A 65 -11.32 0.68 5.07
C LYS A 65 -11.07 -0.62 4.31
N ALA A 66 -10.85 -1.68 5.07
CA ALA A 66 -10.56 -3.00 4.53
C ALA A 66 -11.83 -3.73 4.06
N GLY A 67 -11.62 -4.73 3.19
CA GLY A 67 -12.65 -5.69 2.78
C GLY A 67 -12.82 -5.79 1.26
N ALA A 68 -13.31 -6.94 0.80
CA ALA A 68 -13.54 -7.27 -0.59
C ALA A 68 -12.34 -6.93 -1.49
N SER A 69 -11.14 -7.40 -1.14
CA SER A 69 -9.89 -7.16 -1.89
C SER A 69 -9.57 -5.66 -2.09
N GLY A 70 -9.93 -4.84 -1.10
CA GLY A 70 -9.72 -3.39 -1.14
C GLY A 70 -10.85 -2.61 -1.84
N MET A 71 -11.84 -3.29 -2.40
CA MET A 71 -12.93 -2.63 -3.13
C MET A 71 -13.81 -1.76 -2.23
N ILE A 72 -14.01 -2.11 -0.95
CA ILE A 72 -14.81 -1.29 -0.02
C ILE A 72 -14.18 0.10 0.17
N GLY A 73 -12.89 0.16 0.43
CA GLY A 73 -12.17 1.43 0.59
C GLY A 73 -12.16 2.23 -0.70
N ALA A 74 -11.88 1.59 -1.83
CA ALA A 74 -11.85 2.24 -3.14
C ALA A 74 -13.22 2.80 -3.54
N ASP A 75 -14.31 2.04 -3.38
CA ASP A 75 -15.69 2.50 -3.66
C ASP A 75 -16.06 3.71 -2.80
N SER A 76 -15.64 3.71 -1.52
CA SER A 76 -15.90 4.85 -0.63
C SER A 76 -15.26 6.16 -1.11
N VAL A 77 -14.11 6.07 -1.79
CA VAL A 77 -13.45 7.25 -2.39
C VAL A 77 -14.05 7.56 -3.76
N ALA A 78 -14.37 6.57 -4.57
CA ALA A 78 -15.03 6.77 -5.87
C ALA A 78 -16.34 7.56 -5.74
N ARG A 79 -17.06 7.40 -4.63
CA ARG A 79 -18.30 8.12 -4.31
C ARG A 79 -18.10 9.39 -3.47
N ALA A 80 -16.87 9.71 -3.07
CA ALA A 80 -16.59 10.89 -2.29
C ALA A 80 -16.74 12.18 -3.14
N LYS A 81 -17.00 13.32 -2.47
CA LYS A 81 -17.00 14.61 -3.15
C LYS A 81 -15.63 14.93 -3.71
N PRO A 82 -15.53 15.48 -4.94
CA PRO A 82 -14.26 15.85 -5.56
C PRO A 82 -13.73 17.21 -5.05
N ASP A 83 -13.72 17.40 -3.73
CA ASP A 83 -13.42 18.66 -3.05
C ASP A 83 -12.00 18.72 -2.45
N GLY A 84 -11.19 17.68 -2.68
CA GLY A 84 -9.82 17.60 -2.15
C GLY A 84 -9.74 17.20 -0.68
N LYS A 85 -10.82 16.69 -0.08
CA LYS A 85 -10.83 16.25 1.32
C LYS A 85 -10.70 14.73 1.49
N THR A 86 -10.79 13.97 0.42
CA THR A 86 -10.69 12.51 0.48
C THR A 86 -9.84 12.01 -0.68
N PHE A 87 -8.82 11.18 -0.38
CA PHE A 87 -7.94 10.57 -1.36
C PHE A 87 -7.82 9.07 -1.08
N LEU A 88 -7.61 8.29 -2.12
CA LEU A 88 -7.35 6.85 -2.04
C LEU A 88 -5.84 6.61 -2.05
N VAL A 89 -5.33 5.89 -1.08
CA VAL A 89 -4.04 5.22 -1.19
C VAL A 89 -4.29 3.89 -1.91
N GLY A 90 -4.17 3.94 -3.22
CA GLY A 90 -4.39 2.79 -4.11
C GLY A 90 -3.12 1.96 -4.25
N GLY A 91 -3.30 0.66 -4.45
CA GLY A 91 -2.23 -0.28 -4.79
C GLY A 91 -2.66 -1.19 -5.94
N ASN A 92 -1.84 -2.17 -6.31
CA ASN A 92 -2.07 -3.06 -7.45
C ASN A 92 -3.50 -3.63 -7.50
N GLY A 93 -4.02 -4.17 -6.38
CA GLY A 93 -5.33 -4.83 -6.32
C GLY A 93 -6.48 -3.95 -6.79
N PRO A 94 -6.90 -2.94 -6.00
CA PRO A 94 -8.09 -2.15 -6.26
C PRO A 94 -7.98 -1.24 -7.50
N THR A 95 -6.78 -0.96 -8.00
CA THR A 95 -6.57 -0.08 -9.16
C THR A 95 -6.34 -0.81 -10.48
N VAL A 96 -5.85 -2.07 -10.44
CA VAL A 96 -5.50 -2.84 -11.64
C VAL A 96 -6.02 -4.28 -11.56
N LEU A 97 -5.55 -5.08 -10.60
CA LEU A 97 -5.69 -6.54 -10.65
C LEU A 97 -7.14 -7.01 -10.54
N ASN A 98 -7.95 -6.33 -9.73
CA ASN A 98 -9.36 -6.70 -9.53
C ASN A 98 -10.18 -6.68 -10.82
N GLN A 99 -9.82 -5.86 -11.82
CA GLN A 99 -10.46 -5.86 -13.14
C GLN A 99 -10.31 -7.18 -13.90
N GLY A 100 -9.21 -7.88 -13.69
CA GLY A 100 -8.97 -9.19 -14.30
C GLY A 100 -9.64 -10.36 -13.58
N LEU A 101 -10.07 -10.13 -12.34
CA LEU A 101 -10.54 -11.19 -11.43
C LEU A 101 -12.05 -11.13 -11.21
N PHE A 102 -12.62 -9.95 -10.99
CA PHE A 102 -14.01 -9.80 -10.63
C PHE A 102 -14.83 -9.31 -11.82
N SER A 103 -15.87 -10.05 -12.16
CA SER A 103 -16.81 -9.69 -13.24
C SER A 103 -17.68 -8.47 -12.90
N LYS A 104 -17.82 -8.15 -11.61
CA LYS A 104 -18.56 -6.99 -11.10
C LYS A 104 -17.75 -6.27 -10.05
N MET A 105 -17.51 -4.99 -10.28
CA MET A 105 -16.88 -4.09 -9.33
C MET A 105 -17.84 -2.94 -8.99
N PRO A 106 -17.84 -2.43 -7.75
CA PRO A 106 -18.73 -1.33 -7.36
C PRO A 106 -18.29 0.04 -7.93
N TYR A 107 -17.12 0.12 -8.55
CA TYR A 107 -16.54 1.29 -9.19
C TYR A 107 -15.79 0.87 -10.46
N ASP A 108 -15.52 1.82 -11.35
CA ASP A 108 -14.67 1.66 -12.54
C ASP A 108 -13.27 2.21 -12.20
N PRO A 109 -12.22 1.36 -12.08
CA PRO A 109 -10.88 1.82 -11.71
C PRO A 109 -10.25 2.85 -12.66
N GLU A 110 -10.72 2.91 -13.91
CA GLU A 110 -10.22 3.83 -14.92
C GLU A 110 -10.94 5.18 -14.90
N LYS A 111 -12.24 5.17 -14.56
CA LYS A 111 -13.10 6.36 -14.64
C LYS A 111 -13.44 6.98 -13.32
N SER A 112 -13.38 6.20 -12.22
CA SER A 112 -13.80 6.67 -10.90
C SER A 112 -12.73 7.48 -10.16
N PHE A 113 -11.51 7.53 -10.67
CA PHE A 113 -10.39 8.20 -10.00
C PHE A 113 -9.61 9.11 -10.94
N THR A 114 -9.01 10.14 -10.34
CA THR A 114 -8.00 11.00 -10.94
C THR A 114 -6.66 10.69 -10.28
N PRO A 115 -5.65 10.18 -11.01
CA PRO A 115 -4.30 9.97 -10.48
C PRO A 115 -3.68 11.27 -10.01
N VAL A 116 -2.99 11.22 -8.85
CA VAL A 116 -2.34 12.40 -8.25
C VAL A 116 -0.82 12.25 -8.27
N VAL A 117 -0.29 11.17 -7.70
CA VAL A 117 1.17 10.98 -7.54
C VAL A 117 1.49 9.53 -7.15
N GLY A 118 2.68 9.06 -7.50
CA GLY A 118 3.28 7.86 -6.91
C GLY A 118 3.70 8.11 -5.46
N LEU A 119 3.55 7.11 -4.61
CA LEU A 119 3.98 7.19 -3.20
C LEU A 119 5.25 6.38 -2.96
N ALA A 120 5.17 5.08 -3.16
CA ALA A 120 6.27 4.16 -2.96
C ALA A 120 6.07 2.86 -3.73
N LYS A 121 7.17 2.10 -3.87
CA LYS A 121 7.19 0.73 -4.40
C LYS A 121 8.12 -0.13 -3.56
N SER A 122 7.85 -1.43 -3.51
CA SER A 122 8.76 -2.40 -2.92
C SER A 122 8.80 -3.72 -3.68
N PRO A 123 9.94 -4.42 -3.65
CA PRO A 123 10.01 -5.78 -4.13
C PRO A 123 9.18 -6.70 -3.25
N MET A 124 8.72 -7.80 -3.83
CA MET A 124 8.09 -8.88 -3.10
C MET A 124 9.16 -9.81 -2.53
N LEU A 125 8.97 -10.28 -1.31
CA LEU A 125 9.79 -11.30 -0.67
C LEU A 125 9.04 -12.63 -0.71
N MET A 126 9.69 -13.68 -1.22
CA MET A 126 9.27 -15.07 -1.04
C MET A 126 9.86 -15.60 0.25
N PHE A 127 9.03 -16.10 1.16
CA PHE A 127 9.47 -16.62 2.45
C PHE A 127 8.55 -17.73 2.96
N VAL A 128 9.10 -18.59 3.81
CA VAL A 128 8.42 -19.79 4.30
C VAL A 128 8.48 -19.85 5.83
N ARG A 129 7.59 -20.66 6.45
CA ARG A 129 7.68 -20.95 7.88
C ARG A 129 8.99 -21.63 8.23
N LYS A 130 9.50 -21.36 9.41
CA LYS A 130 10.83 -21.83 9.83
C LYS A 130 10.95 -23.35 9.90
N ASP A 131 9.92 -24.01 10.34
CA ASP A 131 9.87 -25.45 10.56
C ASP A 131 9.54 -26.27 9.29
N LEU A 132 9.50 -25.62 8.10
CA LEU A 132 9.39 -26.32 6.82
C LEU A 132 10.65 -27.13 6.49
N GLY A 133 11.79 -26.82 7.16
CA GLY A 133 13.04 -27.55 7.03
C GLY A 133 13.85 -27.28 5.77
N VAL A 134 13.65 -26.10 5.14
CA VAL A 134 14.40 -25.64 3.98
C VAL A 134 15.13 -24.35 4.31
N SER A 135 16.30 -24.12 3.70
CA SER A 135 17.16 -22.96 3.96
C SER A 135 17.37 -22.08 2.72
N ASN A 136 16.99 -22.54 1.54
CA ASN A 136 17.16 -21.83 0.27
C ASN A 136 16.10 -22.24 -0.75
N LEU A 137 16.02 -21.48 -1.85
CA LEU A 137 15.02 -21.69 -2.90
C LEU A 137 15.13 -23.07 -3.56
N LYS A 138 16.37 -23.63 -3.75
CA LYS A 138 16.56 -24.93 -4.37
C LYS A 138 15.93 -26.04 -3.53
N GLU A 139 16.24 -26.09 -2.24
CA GLU A 139 15.66 -27.06 -1.29
C GLU A 139 14.14 -26.93 -1.23
N PHE A 140 13.64 -25.68 -1.21
CA PHE A 140 12.20 -25.41 -1.26
C PHE A 140 11.56 -26.02 -2.53
N LEU A 141 12.12 -25.79 -3.71
CA LEU A 141 11.57 -26.30 -4.96
C LEU A 141 11.59 -27.83 -5.03
N GLU A 142 12.65 -28.47 -4.52
CA GLU A 142 12.73 -29.94 -4.43
C GLU A 142 11.62 -30.51 -3.53
N LEU A 143 11.30 -29.82 -2.42
CA LEU A 143 10.23 -30.21 -1.53
C LEU A 143 8.86 -29.90 -2.16
N ALA A 144 8.64 -28.69 -2.64
CA ALA A 144 7.34 -28.21 -3.10
C ALA A 144 6.81 -29.01 -4.30
N ARG A 145 7.70 -29.38 -5.24
CA ARG A 145 7.34 -30.19 -6.44
C ARG A 145 6.88 -31.61 -6.11
N LYS A 146 7.32 -32.15 -4.98
CA LYS A 146 6.97 -33.52 -4.54
C LYS A 146 5.81 -33.53 -3.54
N ARG A 147 5.39 -32.35 -3.03
CA ARG A 147 4.44 -32.25 -1.94
C ARG A 147 3.01 -32.60 -2.39
N ASN A 148 2.41 -33.53 -1.67
CA ASN A 148 0.99 -33.89 -1.82
C ASN A 148 0.39 -34.14 -0.42
N PRO A 149 -0.61 -33.38 0.07
CA PRO A 149 -1.23 -32.24 -0.64
C PRO A 149 -0.28 -31.05 -0.88
N PRO A 150 -0.61 -30.16 -1.83
CA PRO A 150 0.17 -28.95 -2.09
C PRO A 150 0.39 -28.09 -0.84
N LEU A 151 1.51 -27.33 -0.82
CA LEU A 151 1.80 -26.39 0.26
C LEU A 151 0.72 -25.30 0.37
N SER A 152 0.37 -24.94 1.61
CA SER A 152 -0.54 -23.82 1.88
C SER A 152 0.17 -22.49 1.69
N MET A 153 -0.41 -21.62 0.85
CA MET A 153 0.13 -20.30 0.52
C MET A 153 -0.77 -19.20 1.09
N ALA A 154 -0.25 -18.40 2.00
CA ALA A 154 -0.97 -17.23 2.50
C ALA A 154 -0.94 -16.08 1.51
N SER A 155 -1.98 -15.26 1.53
CA SER A 155 -2.01 -13.95 0.85
C SER A 155 -2.75 -12.90 1.66
N ALA A 156 -2.57 -11.63 1.31
CA ALA A 156 -3.32 -10.51 1.88
C ALA A 156 -4.77 -10.39 1.36
N GLY A 157 -5.27 -11.44 0.72
CA GLY A 157 -6.62 -11.57 0.20
C GLY A 157 -6.67 -11.93 -1.29
N ILE A 158 -7.82 -12.44 -1.71
CA ILE A 158 -8.07 -12.81 -3.10
C ILE A 158 -7.90 -11.58 -4.00
N GLY A 159 -7.15 -11.71 -5.10
CA GLY A 159 -6.91 -10.61 -6.03
C GLY A 159 -5.88 -9.57 -5.56
N ASN A 160 -5.35 -9.70 -4.35
CA ASN A 160 -4.22 -8.88 -3.93
C ASN A 160 -2.95 -9.27 -4.70
N ILE A 161 -1.99 -8.34 -4.81
CA ILE A 161 -0.69 -8.62 -5.46
C ILE A 161 0.00 -9.85 -4.86
N THR A 162 -0.13 -10.09 -3.55
CA THR A 162 0.46 -11.24 -2.85
C THR A 162 -0.11 -12.58 -3.33
N HIS A 163 -1.41 -12.63 -3.64
CA HIS A 163 -2.05 -13.80 -4.24
C HIS A 163 -1.56 -14.03 -5.67
N ILE A 164 -1.68 -13.00 -6.52
CA ILE A 164 -1.30 -13.10 -7.94
C ILE A 164 0.19 -13.44 -8.11
N THR A 165 1.04 -12.84 -7.30
CA THR A 165 2.48 -13.14 -7.28
C THR A 165 2.73 -14.60 -6.95
N GLY A 166 2.04 -15.14 -5.95
CA GLY A 166 2.23 -16.52 -5.52
C GLY A 166 1.79 -17.53 -6.58
N GLU A 167 0.62 -17.33 -7.18
CA GLU A 167 0.12 -18.19 -8.26
C GLU A 167 1.03 -18.13 -9.50
N TYR A 168 1.47 -16.93 -9.88
CA TYR A 168 2.39 -16.75 -11.00
C TYR A 168 3.74 -17.42 -10.74
N ALA A 169 4.31 -17.20 -9.55
CA ALA A 169 5.57 -17.80 -9.15
C ALA A 169 5.48 -19.33 -9.10
N ALA A 170 4.41 -19.89 -8.55
CA ALA A 170 4.18 -21.32 -8.48
C ALA A 170 4.10 -21.94 -9.89
N ALA A 171 3.35 -21.30 -10.79
CA ALA A 171 3.25 -21.75 -12.19
C ALA A 171 4.60 -21.75 -12.92
N LEU A 172 5.38 -20.65 -12.80
CA LEU A 172 6.69 -20.55 -13.46
C LEU A 172 7.74 -21.47 -12.85
N MET A 173 7.74 -21.66 -11.54
CA MET A 173 8.70 -22.53 -10.84
C MET A 173 8.29 -24.00 -10.85
N GLY A 174 7.10 -24.35 -11.36
CA GLY A 174 6.62 -25.72 -11.54
C GLY A 174 6.26 -26.44 -10.25
N PHE A 175 5.58 -25.74 -9.32
CA PHE A 175 4.99 -26.35 -8.13
C PHE A 175 3.50 -25.91 -7.99
N LYS A 176 2.77 -26.58 -7.08
CA LYS A 176 1.37 -26.27 -6.80
C LYS A 176 1.22 -25.71 -5.40
N VAL A 177 0.22 -24.84 -5.20
CA VAL A 177 -0.14 -24.27 -3.91
C VAL A 177 -1.62 -24.48 -3.62
N ASN A 178 -1.96 -24.50 -2.32
CA ASN A 178 -3.32 -24.34 -1.81
C ASN A 178 -3.42 -22.93 -1.23
N HIS A 179 -4.13 -22.03 -1.90
CA HIS A 179 -4.24 -20.65 -1.50
C HIS A 179 -5.13 -20.44 -0.29
N ILE A 180 -4.63 -19.74 0.73
CA ILE A 180 -5.34 -19.37 1.97
C ILE A 180 -5.37 -17.85 2.08
N PRO A 181 -6.50 -17.20 1.77
CA PRO A 181 -6.62 -15.74 1.85
C PRO A 181 -6.82 -15.25 3.28
N PHE A 182 -6.14 -14.15 3.61
CA PHE A 182 -6.31 -13.40 4.85
C PHE A 182 -6.86 -12.00 4.56
N SER A 183 -7.29 -11.28 5.61
CA SER A 183 -7.82 -9.92 5.47
C SER A 183 -6.75 -8.85 5.22
N GLY A 184 -5.47 -9.22 5.11
CA GLY A 184 -4.33 -8.33 4.87
C GLY A 184 -3.00 -9.01 5.16
N SER A 185 -1.88 -8.33 4.83
CA SER A 185 -0.52 -8.88 5.05
C SER A 185 -0.21 -9.17 6.51
N ALA A 186 -0.56 -8.27 7.44
CA ALA A 186 -0.22 -8.45 8.85
C ALA A 186 -0.76 -9.77 9.45
N PRO A 187 -2.05 -10.13 9.33
CA PRO A 187 -2.54 -11.42 9.81
C PRO A 187 -1.96 -12.61 9.02
N ALA A 188 -1.70 -12.47 7.71
CA ALA A 188 -1.10 -13.52 6.90
C ALA A 188 0.34 -13.84 7.33
N VAL A 189 1.17 -12.82 7.53
CA VAL A 189 2.55 -12.95 8.02
C VAL A 189 2.58 -13.55 9.42
N THR A 190 1.64 -13.17 10.29
CA THR A 190 1.50 -13.76 11.63
C THR A 190 1.16 -15.26 11.55
N ALA A 191 0.26 -15.65 10.65
CA ALA A 191 -0.10 -17.04 10.42
C ALA A 191 1.09 -17.86 9.92
N LEU A 192 1.90 -17.30 9.02
CA LEU A 192 3.12 -17.93 8.52
C LEU A 192 4.17 -18.11 9.63
N ALA A 193 4.44 -17.07 10.40
CA ALA A 193 5.37 -17.11 11.53
C ALA A 193 4.92 -18.11 12.62
N GLY A 194 3.61 -18.31 12.78
CA GLY A 194 3.01 -19.27 13.68
C GLY A 194 2.91 -20.70 13.13
N GLY A 195 3.37 -20.96 11.89
CA GLY A 195 3.34 -22.29 11.27
C GLY A 195 1.99 -22.75 10.75
N ASN A 196 0.98 -21.86 10.69
CA ASN A 196 -0.38 -22.19 10.22
C ASN A 196 -0.49 -22.29 8.70
N VAL A 197 0.47 -21.73 7.98
CA VAL A 197 0.62 -21.81 6.51
C VAL A 197 2.09 -22.02 6.17
N ASP A 198 2.38 -22.48 4.95
CA ASP A 198 3.73 -22.94 4.59
C ASP A 198 4.58 -21.85 3.93
N LEU A 199 4.00 -21.02 3.08
CA LEU A 199 4.72 -19.98 2.33
C LEU A 199 3.86 -18.74 2.10
N MET A 200 4.54 -17.65 1.78
CA MET A 200 3.91 -16.39 1.39
C MET A 200 4.83 -15.59 0.46
N PHE A 201 4.23 -14.77 -0.38
CA PHE A 201 4.87 -13.69 -1.13
C PHE A 201 4.31 -12.37 -0.61
N ASP A 202 5.15 -11.49 -0.08
CA ASP A 202 4.66 -10.26 0.55
C ASP A 202 5.65 -9.09 0.36
N PRO A 203 5.16 -7.85 0.26
CA PRO A 203 6.02 -6.69 0.25
C PRO A 203 6.90 -6.60 1.51
N LEU A 204 8.12 -6.10 1.38
CA LEU A 204 9.11 -6.02 2.47
C LEU A 204 8.59 -5.36 3.76
N PRO A 205 7.80 -4.25 3.72
CA PRO A 205 7.39 -3.57 4.96
C PRO A 205 6.68 -4.45 5.97
N SER A 206 5.87 -5.38 5.51
CA SER A 206 5.10 -6.27 6.38
C SER A 206 5.85 -7.55 6.77
N SER A 207 6.82 -7.99 5.95
CA SER A 207 7.51 -9.29 6.11
C SER A 207 8.93 -9.18 6.71
N MET A 208 9.58 -8.03 6.57
CA MET A 208 11.00 -7.85 6.92
C MET A 208 11.30 -8.13 8.40
N GLN A 209 10.41 -7.77 9.31
CA GLN A 209 10.63 -7.98 10.74
C GLN A 209 10.72 -9.47 11.07
N GLN A 210 9.80 -10.29 10.56
CA GLN A 210 9.77 -11.74 10.79
C GLN A 210 10.95 -12.45 10.11
N ALA A 211 11.35 -11.97 8.92
CA ALA A 211 12.55 -12.47 8.26
C ALA A 211 13.82 -12.18 9.06
N ARG A 212 13.97 -10.97 9.61
CA ARG A 212 15.13 -10.59 10.44
C ARG A 212 15.18 -11.28 11.80
N SER A 213 14.03 -11.50 12.42
CA SER A 213 13.94 -12.19 13.71
C SER A 213 14.16 -13.70 13.62
N GLY A 214 14.25 -14.26 12.39
CA GLY A 214 14.39 -15.69 12.16
C GLY A 214 13.13 -16.50 12.49
N LEU A 215 11.97 -15.85 12.56
CA LEU A 215 10.66 -16.52 12.69
C LEU A 215 10.20 -17.13 11.36
N THR A 216 10.71 -16.61 10.25
CA THR A 216 10.49 -17.15 8.91
C THR A 216 11.82 -17.27 8.16
N VAL A 217 11.85 -18.05 7.08
CA VAL A 217 13.03 -18.20 6.23
C VAL A 217 12.79 -17.47 4.91
N PRO A 218 13.49 -16.33 4.67
CA PRO A 218 13.43 -15.66 3.38
C PRO A 218 14.20 -16.48 2.33
N LEU A 219 13.56 -16.71 1.17
CA LEU A 219 14.12 -17.56 0.11
C LEU A 219 14.64 -16.76 -1.07
N ALA A 220 13.90 -15.74 -1.52
CA ALA A 220 14.27 -14.90 -2.65
C ALA A 220 13.50 -13.58 -2.68
N LEU A 221 14.13 -12.55 -3.28
CA LEU A 221 13.51 -11.28 -3.63
C LEU A 221 13.07 -11.31 -5.10
N MET A 222 11.89 -10.77 -5.39
CA MET A 222 11.38 -10.59 -6.76
C MET A 222 11.79 -9.23 -7.32
N ASP A 223 13.08 -8.99 -7.37
CA ASP A 223 13.72 -7.77 -7.86
C ASP A 223 14.99 -8.15 -8.63
N ASP A 224 15.51 -7.25 -9.43
CA ASP A 224 16.78 -7.38 -10.14
C ASP A 224 18.00 -7.19 -9.23
N GLN A 225 17.82 -6.54 -8.08
CA GLN A 225 18.86 -6.23 -7.12
C GLN A 225 18.51 -6.73 -5.72
N ARG A 226 19.54 -7.15 -4.97
CA ARG A 226 19.38 -7.48 -3.56
C ARG A 226 19.01 -6.25 -2.74
N PHE A 227 18.15 -6.43 -1.76
CA PHE A 227 17.82 -5.39 -0.81
C PHE A 227 18.91 -5.29 0.27
N PRO A 228 19.62 -4.16 0.42
CA PRO A 228 20.78 -4.07 1.33
C PRO A 228 20.53 -4.54 2.76
N PRO A 229 19.38 -4.22 3.41
CA PRO A 229 19.07 -4.72 4.75
C PRO A 229 18.82 -6.24 4.85
N LEU A 230 18.67 -6.94 3.72
CA LEU A 230 18.55 -8.40 3.58
C LEU A 230 19.53 -8.92 2.52
N SER A 231 20.75 -8.42 2.52
CA SER A 231 21.76 -8.69 1.50
C SER A 231 22.13 -10.19 1.34
N GLN A 232 21.85 -11.00 2.37
CA GLN A 232 22.01 -12.46 2.31
C GLN A 232 20.93 -13.16 1.49
N VAL A 233 19.79 -12.51 1.21
CA VAL A 233 18.68 -13.08 0.44
C VAL A 233 18.94 -12.84 -1.04
N PRO A 234 19.05 -13.89 -1.86
CA PRO A 234 19.27 -13.75 -3.30
C PRO A 234 18.03 -13.18 -3.99
N THR A 235 18.21 -12.66 -5.20
CA THR A 235 17.09 -12.37 -6.09
C THR A 235 16.65 -13.65 -6.82
N LEU A 236 15.42 -13.67 -7.35
CA LEU A 236 14.99 -14.76 -8.22
C LEU A 236 15.83 -14.87 -9.47
N LYS A 237 16.29 -13.74 -10.02
CA LYS A 237 17.21 -13.69 -11.16
C LYS A 237 18.54 -14.40 -10.85
N GLU A 238 19.15 -14.14 -9.71
CA GLU A 238 20.34 -14.85 -9.25
C GLU A 238 20.10 -16.36 -9.04
N SER A 239 18.84 -16.73 -8.80
CA SER A 239 18.41 -18.12 -8.63
C SER A 239 17.99 -18.81 -9.95
N GLY A 240 18.21 -18.15 -11.10
CA GLY A 240 17.94 -18.70 -12.44
C GLY A 240 16.52 -18.46 -12.97
N PHE A 241 15.74 -17.58 -12.34
CA PHE A 241 14.39 -17.19 -12.78
C PHE A 241 14.40 -15.75 -13.30
N GLU A 242 14.61 -15.60 -14.61
CA GLU A 242 14.58 -14.30 -15.28
C GLU A 242 13.15 -13.78 -15.47
N ASN A 243 12.99 -12.46 -15.65
CA ASN A 243 11.70 -11.78 -15.91
C ASN A 243 10.64 -11.96 -14.83
N MET A 244 11.03 -12.20 -13.59
CA MET A 244 10.14 -12.31 -12.44
C MET A 244 10.24 -11.10 -11.50
N GLU A 245 10.55 -9.93 -12.01
CA GLU A 245 10.43 -8.69 -11.25
C GLU A 245 8.95 -8.40 -11.00
N ILE A 246 8.54 -8.47 -9.74
CA ILE A 246 7.19 -8.11 -9.31
C ILE A 246 7.30 -7.17 -8.14
N ILE A 247 6.71 -6.01 -8.30
CA ILE A 247 6.70 -4.95 -7.29
C ILE A 247 5.29 -4.67 -6.77
N ALA A 248 5.19 -4.51 -5.48
CA ALA A 248 4.05 -3.81 -4.90
C ALA A 248 4.27 -2.31 -5.06
N TRP A 249 3.22 -1.56 -5.34
CA TRP A 249 3.31 -0.12 -5.46
C TRP A 249 2.07 0.56 -4.90
N PHE A 250 2.24 1.82 -4.52
CA PHE A 250 1.19 2.64 -3.96
C PHE A 250 1.19 4.00 -4.65
N VAL A 251 -0.01 4.46 -4.97
CA VAL A 251 -0.29 5.75 -5.60
C VAL A 251 -1.38 6.47 -4.83
N LEU A 252 -1.35 7.79 -4.87
CA LEU A 252 -2.44 8.62 -4.37
C LEU A 252 -3.39 8.95 -5.51
N LEU A 253 -4.67 8.72 -5.30
CA LEU A 253 -5.74 8.97 -6.26
C LEU A 253 -6.81 9.87 -5.61
N ALA A 254 -7.34 10.80 -6.36
CA ALA A 254 -8.50 11.59 -5.98
C ALA A 254 -9.79 11.00 -6.59
N PRO A 255 -10.99 11.32 -6.08
CA PRO A 255 -12.24 11.05 -6.78
C PRO A 255 -12.20 11.63 -8.20
N ALA A 256 -12.88 10.98 -9.15
CA ALA A 256 -13.05 11.53 -10.49
C ALA A 256 -13.59 12.97 -10.44
N GLN A 257 -13.24 13.78 -11.45
CA GLN A 257 -13.65 15.18 -11.56
C GLN A 257 -13.11 16.11 -10.44
N THR A 258 -12.16 15.67 -9.63
CA THR A 258 -11.45 16.57 -8.71
C THR A 258 -10.78 17.68 -9.52
N PRO A 259 -11.00 18.97 -9.20
CA PRO A 259 -10.45 20.08 -9.95
C PRO A 259 -8.92 20.03 -10.07
N ALA A 260 -8.40 20.30 -11.26
CA ALA A 260 -6.96 20.22 -11.53
C ALA A 260 -6.09 21.03 -10.56
N PRO A 261 -6.47 22.22 -10.09
CA PRO A 261 -5.69 22.96 -9.09
C PRO A 261 -5.53 22.20 -7.77
N ILE A 262 -6.56 21.45 -7.34
CA ILE A 262 -6.52 20.63 -6.11
C ILE A 262 -5.57 19.45 -6.32
N VAL A 263 -5.69 18.74 -7.47
CA VAL A 263 -4.80 17.63 -7.83
C VAL A 263 -3.35 18.08 -7.85
N MET A 264 -3.06 19.22 -8.52
CA MET A 264 -1.71 19.76 -8.61
C MET A 264 -1.16 20.25 -7.27
N SER A 265 -1.99 20.82 -6.40
CA SER A 265 -1.58 21.21 -5.05
C SER A 265 -1.15 20.00 -4.23
N MET A 266 -1.95 18.93 -4.23
CA MET A 266 -1.62 17.70 -3.53
C MET A 266 -0.40 17.01 -4.15
N ASN A 267 -0.30 16.95 -5.48
CA ASN A 267 0.86 16.40 -6.19
C ASN A 267 2.16 17.09 -5.76
N LYS A 268 2.18 18.44 -5.79
CA LYS A 268 3.37 19.22 -5.39
C LYS A 268 3.74 18.97 -3.92
N ALA A 269 2.76 18.94 -3.02
CA ALA A 269 3.00 18.73 -1.60
C ALA A 269 3.58 17.33 -1.30
N VAL A 270 3.01 16.28 -1.91
CA VAL A 270 3.52 14.92 -1.74
C VAL A 270 4.89 14.76 -2.39
N ASN A 271 5.11 15.26 -3.60
CA ASN A 271 6.42 15.20 -4.22
C ASN A 271 7.49 15.92 -3.39
N LEU A 272 7.18 17.11 -2.84
CA LEU A 272 8.09 17.81 -1.93
C LEU A 272 8.36 17.00 -0.65
N ALA A 273 7.36 16.34 -0.08
CA ALA A 273 7.56 15.43 1.05
C ALA A 273 8.52 14.29 0.69
N LEU A 274 8.31 13.65 -0.46
CA LEU A 274 9.10 12.50 -0.94
C LEU A 274 10.57 12.86 -1.30
N THR A 275 10.92 14.14 -1.40
CA THR A 275 12.33 14.58 -1.59
C THR A 275 13.06 14.87 -0.27
N ARG A 276 12.37 14.89 0.88
CA ARG A 276 12.99 15.12 2.19
C ARG A 276 13.86 13.93 2.61
N PRO A 277 15.15 14.14 2.93
CA PRO A 277 16.05 13.03 3.31
C PRO A 277 15.51 12.17 4.46
N GLU A 278 14.89 12.79 5.46
CA GLU A 278 14.32 12.10 6.62
C GLU A 278 13.15 11.19 6.23
N LEU A 279 12.28 11.65 5.32
CA LEU A 279 11.17 10.84 4.83
C LEU A 279 11.69 9.69 3.96
N ILE A 280 12.66 9.95 3.08
CA ILE A 280 13.31 8.92 2.27
C ILE A 280 13.89 7.83 3.17
N ALA A 281 14.65 8.21 4.21
CA ALA A 281 15.24 7.27 5.14
C ALA A 281 14.17 6.43 5.88
N ARG A 282 13.03 7.03 6.25
CA ARG A 282 11.92 6.31 6.89
C ARG A 282 11.27 5.32 5.93
N ILE A 283 11.01 5.72 4.68
CA ILE A 283 10.44 4.83 3.65
C ILE A 283 11.40 3.68 3.35
N GLN A 284 12.69 3.96 3.16
CA GLN A 284 13.71 2.93 2.93
C GLN A 284 13.89 2.02 4.16
N GLY A 285 13.78 2.57 5.36
CA GLY A 285 13.87 1.82 6.62
C GLY A 285 12.80 0.74 6.77
N ILE A 286 11.64 0.91 6.16
CA ILE A 286 10.58 -0.10 6.12
C ILE A 286 10.65 -1.02 4.89
N GLY A 287 11.62 -0.85 4.00
CA GLY A 287 11.79 -1.71 2.81
C GLY A 287 11.12 -1.20 1.54
N GLU A 288 10.69 0.07 1.54
CA GLU A 288 10.08 0.71 0.38
C GLU A 288 11.06 1.66 -0.33
N GLN A 289 10.79 1.95 -1.59
CA GLN A 289 11.48 2.97 -2.38
C GLN A 289 10.49 4.09 -2.74
N PRO A 290 10.82 5.38 -2.45
CA PRO A 290 9.94 6.47 -2.82
C PRO A 290 9.75 6.57 -4.34
N LEU A 291 8.53 6.85 -4.79
CA LEU A 291 8.19 7.17 -6.19
C LEU A 291 8.09 8.71 -6.37
N ALA A 292 9.15 9.42 -6.00
CA ALA A 292 9.20 10.87 -6.09
C ALA A 292 9.26 11.38 -7.55
N GLY A 293 8.73 12.59 -7.78
CA GLY A 293 8.84 13.30 -9.04
C GLY A 293 7.78 12.97 -10.08
N MET A 294 6.82 12.07 -9.80
CA MET A 294 5.74 11.78 -10.74
C MET A 294 4.75 12.94 -10.85
N SER A 295 4.46 13.38 -12.08
CA SER A 295 3.28 14.21 -12.36
C SER A 295 2.00 13.37 -12.31
N PRO A 296 0.80 13.98 -12.26
CA PRO A 296 -0.46 13.25 -12.36
C PRO A 296 -0.57 12.42 -13.66
N GLU A 297 -0.07 12.93 -14.77
CA GLU A 297 -0.04 12.26 -16.07
C GLU A 297 0.90 11.03 -16.03
N GLN A 298 2.08 11.17 -15.43
CA GLN A 298 3.02 10.06 -15.26
C GLN A 298 2.48 8.98 -14.31
N ALA A 299 1.74 9.36 -13.27
CA ALA A 299 1.06 8.42 -12.41
C ALA A 299 -0.06 7.67 -13.16
N ALA A 300 -0.79 8.36 -14.05
CA ALA A 300 -1.80 7.74 -14.92
C ALA A 300 -1.18 6.75 -15.90
N GLU A 301 -0.08 7.14 -16.56
CA GLU A 301 0.67 6.29 -17.49
C GLU A 301 1.23 5.04 -16.78
N PHE A 302 1.80 5.22 -15.59
CA PHE A 302 2.30 4.11 -14.77
C PHE A 302 1.19 3.07 -14.49
N ILE A 303 0.00 3.52 -14.05
CA ILE A 303 -1.14 2.65 -13.78
C ILE A 303 -1.62 1.96 -15.08
N ALA A 304 -1.63 2.67 -16.20
CA ALA A 304 -2.02 2.11 -17.50
C ALA A 304 -1.05 1.01 -17.96
N ASN A 305 0.26 1.22 -17.80
CA ASN A 305 1.29 0.24 -18.13
C ASN A 305 1.17 -1.02 -17.24
N GLU A 306 0.95 -0.85 -15.94
CA GLU A 306 0.67 -1.97 -15.04
C GLU A 306 -0.59 -2.74 -15.45
N ARG A 307 -1.63 -2.08 -15.90
CA ARG A 307 -2.85 -2.72 -16.41
C ARG A 307 -2.57 -3.55 -17.67
N GLN A 308 -1.82 -3.01 -18.61
CA GLN A 308 -1.43 -3.71 -19.84
C GLN A 308 -0.59 -4.95 -19.53
N ARG A 309 0.24 -4.91 -18.52
CA ARG A 309 1.07 -6.02 -18.07
C ARG A 309 0.25 -7.12 -17.39
N TRP A 310 -0.58 -6.74 -16.42
CA TRP A 310 -1.19 -7.71 -15.51
C TRP A 310 -2.49 -8.34 -16.03
N LEU A 311 -3.35 -7.62 -16.73
CA LEU A 311 -4.64 -8.19 -17.13
C LEU A 311 -4.54 -9.39 -18.08
N PRO A 312 -3.63 -9.42 -19.09
CA PRO A 312 -3.42 -10.62 -19.91
C PRO A 312 -2.89 -11.80 -19.07
N LEU A 313 -1.94 -11.53 -18.14
CA LEU A 313 -1.33 -12.55 -17.29
C LEU A 313 -2.36 -13.21 -16.36
N ILE A 314 -3.22 -12.44 -15.70
CA ILE A 314 -4.28 -12.97 -14.83
C ILE A 314 -5.21 -13.90 -15.62
N ARG A 315 -5.59 -13.52 -16.86
CA ARG A 315 -6.42 -14.36 -17.73
C ARG A 315 -5.72 -15.67 -18.11
N GLN A 316 -4.42 -15.61 -18.42
CA GLN A 316 -3.61 -16.78 -18.77
C GLN A 316 -3.47 -17.75 -17.59
N LEU A 317 -3.30 -17.22 -16.37
CA LEU A 317 -3.20 -18.03 -15.16
C LEU A 317 -4.54 -18.68 -14.77
N GLY A 318 -5.65 -18.22 -15.33
CA GLY A 318 -6.98 -18.74 -15.01
C GLY A 318 -7.40 -18.53 -13.56
N ILE A 319 -6.79 -17.55 -12.86
CA ILE A 319 -7.09 -17.23 -11.47
C ILE A 319 -8.53 -16.72 -11.40
N LYS A 320 -9.35 -17.37 -10.60
CA LYS A 320 -10.74 -16.98 -10.36
C LYS A 320 -10.89 -16.58 -8.88
N PRO A 321 -11.69 -15.56 -8.58
CA PRO A 321 -12.16 -15.36 -7.21
C PRO A 321 -13.06 -16.55 -6.85
N GLU A 322 -12.81 -17.18 -5.72
CA GLU A 322 -13.72 -18.20 -5.16
C GLU A 322 -15.01 -17.58 -4.65
#